data_ed2fd4251938f1a86fbcfff8c073ca6e
#
_entry.id   ed2fd4251938f1a86fbcfff8c073ca6e
#
_cell.length_a   1.000
_cell.length_b   1.000
_cell.length_c   1.000
_cell.angle_alpha   90.00
_cell.angle_beta   90.00
_cell.angle_gamma   90.00
#
_symmetry.space_group_name_H-M   'P 1'
#
loop_
_entity.id
_entity.type
_entity.pdbx_description
1 polymer ?
#
loop_
_entity_poly.entity_id
_entity_poly.type
_entity_poly.pdbx_seq_one_letter_code
_entity_poly.pdbx_strand_id
1 'polypeptide(L)'
;MRLINDVIPNIIIITFPLLIYFIYNCYRELKCEKYNNLLLNVALFSSLCLFLKYGNTKTYSQVLLFSNIPILLAYLKKQPQVAILLSLIIVFYASKMPNQSLIIMSLKFISYLLIYIIGRKRNIKENTFIILIAILQGFFVSIEYSFISTTFNIINIVELLIAIILFYILPIIILYLFNLADSITSLFLVVSEIEKDKQLKNSLFKITHEVKNPIAVCKGYLDMINLDDKEKVKKYIPIISQEIDRSLNIMNDFMEFSKIKIEKDILDINILLEDIIEELQLIVKSKNIKIISKIPQDEIFIDGDYNRLKQVFINIIKNSIESIDTNGDITVVTHALKDKYYIEITDTGCGMDEYTLSKIKELFFTTKVKGSGLGVSLSNEIIKAHNGTIDYTSKLGKGTKVVVKLPTTMI
;
A
#
# COMPACT_ATOMS: atom_id res chain seq x y z
N MET A 1 -31.51 -34.06 7.90
CA MET A 1 -30.70 -34.10 6.64
C MET A 1 -31.15 -33.10 5.58
N ARG A 2 -32.48 -32.93 5.28
CA ARG A 2 -32.97 -31.93 4.29
C ARG A 2 -32.58 -30.48 4.65
N LEU A 3 -32.71 -30.09 5.91
CA LEU A 3 -32.44 -28.74 6.40
C LEU A 3 -30.97 -28.34 6.20
N ILE A 4 -30.06 -29.26 6.44
CA ILE A 4 -28.61 -29.02 6.25
C ILE A 4 -28.29 -28.84 4.77
N ASN A 5 -28.88 -29.65 3.89
CA ASN A 5 -28.65 -29.60 2.45
C ASN A 5 -29.19 -28.32 1.78
N ASP A 6 -30.24 -27.70 2.37
CA ASP A 6 -30.83 -26.49 1.80
C ASP A 6 -30.29 -25.20 2.41
N VAL A 7 -29.85 -25.21 3.67
CA VAL A 7 -29.38 -24.01 4.39
C VAL A 7 -27.90 -23.72 4.13
N ILE A 8 -27.03 -24.75 4.14
CA ILE A 8 -25.58 -24.56 3.97
C ILE A 8 -25.22 -23.92 2.62
N PRO A 9 -25.75 -24.37 1.46
CA PRO A 9 -25.48 -23.70 0.19
C PRO A 9 -25.89 -22.22 0.19
N ASN A 10 -27.04 -21.89 0.79
CA ASN A 10 -27.52 -20.51 0.88
C ASN A 10 -26.58 -19.62 1.70
N ILE A 11 -26.06 -20.14 2.81
CA ILE A 11 -25.06 -19.42 3.62
C ILE A 11 -23.78 -19.20 2.82
N ILE A 12 -23.28 -20.22 2.12
CA ILE A 12 -22.07 -20.12 1.30
C ILE A 12 -22.25 -19.07 0.19
N ILE A 13 -23.38 -19.10 -0.52
CA ILE A 13 -23.66 -18.15 -1.61
C ILE A 13 -23.65 -16.71 -1.10
N ILE A 14 -24.24 -16.44 0.06
CA ILE A 14 -24.29 -15.09 0.65
C ILE A 14 -22.94 -14.65 1.17
N THR A 15 -22.20 -15.55 1.82
CA THR A 15 -20.93 -15.19 2.47
C THR A 15 -19.77 -15.12 1.50
N PHE A 16 -19.80 -15.82 0.38
CA PHE A 16 -18.67 -15.90 -0.57
C PHE A 16 -18.20 -14.54 -1.10
N PRO A 17 -19.06 -13.63 -1.60
CA PRO A 17 -18.59 -12.30 -2.03
C PRO A 17 -18.06 -11.44 -0.88
N LEU A 18 -18.62 -11.63 0.32
CA LEU A 18 -18.17 -10.92 1.52
C LEU A 18 -16.80 -11.42 1.99
N LEU A 19 -16.50 -12.73 1.84
CA LEU A 19 -15.18 -13.29 2.11
C LEU A 19 -14.14 -12.78 1.12
N ILE A 20 -14.47 -12.66 -0.16
CA ILE A 20 -13.57 -12.05 -1.16
C ILE A 20 -13.24 -10.60 -0.76
N TYR A 21 -14.26 -9.82 -0.39
CA TYR A 21 -14.05 -8.45 0.11
C TYR A 21 -13.15 -8.43 1.36
N PHE A 22 -13.37 -9.36 2.31
CA PHE A 22 -12.58 -9.50 3.53
C PHE A 22 -11.11 -9.79 3.20
N ILE A 23 -10.83 -10.79 2.36
CA ILE A 23 -9.46 -11.15 1.94
C ILE A 23 -8.79 -9.95 1.26
N TYR A 24 -9.50 -9.30 0.34
CA TYR A 24 -8.99 -8.12 -0.34
C TYR A 24 -8.64 -6.98 0.65
N ASN A 25 -9.51 -6.73 1.62
CA ASN A 25 -9.28 -5.69 2.64
C ASN A 25 -8.06 -5.99 3.52
N CYS A 26 -7.78 -7.27 3.83
CA CYS A 26 -6.59 -7.68 4.57
C CYS A 26 -5.28 -7.50 3.78
N TYR A 27 -5.32 -7.64 2.44
CA TYR A 27 -4.13 -7.54 1.60
C TYR A 27 -3.84 -6.12 1.09
N ARG A 28 -4.79 -5.21 1.19
CA ARG A 28 -4.65 -3.87 0.63
C ARG A 28 -3.97 -2.92 1.59
N GLU A 29 -2.91 -2.26 1.12
CA GLU A 29 -2.39 -1.04 1.74
C GLU A 29 -3.48 0.04 1.76
N LEU A 30 -3.75 0.62 2.94
CA LEU A 30 -4.83 1.58 3.21
C LEU A 30 -4.66 2.90 2.44
N LYS A 31 -4.98 2.93 1.16
CA LYS A 31 -4.81 4.18 0.37
C LYS A 31 -6.07 5.01 0.16
N CYS A 32 -7.29 4.50 0.32
CA CYS A 32 -8.48 5.34 0.15
C CYS A 32 -9.77 4.73 0.71
N GLU A 33 -10.35 5.36 1.72
CA GLU A 33 -11.62 4.98 2.37
C GLU A 33 -12.79 4.90 1.37
N LYS A 34 -12.81 5.79 0.35
CA LYS A 34 -13.83 5.83 -0.69
C LYS A 34 -13.88 4.55 -1.52
N TYR A 35 -12.75 3.95 -1.86
CA TYR A 35 -12.68 2.69 -2.61
C TYR A 35 -13.10 1.49 -1.75
N ASN A 36 -12.84 1.49 -0.45
CA ASN A 36 -13.28 0.43 0.45
C ASN A 36 -14.81 0.37 0.53
N ASN A 37 -15.46 1.51 0.62
CA ASN A 37 -16.92 1.60 0.61
C ASN A 37 -17.52 1.12 -0.72
N LEU A 38 -16.92 1.45 -1.85
CA LEU A 38 -17.38 0.99 -3.16
C LEU A 38 -17.28 -0.53 -3.31
N LEU A 39 -16.16 -1.12 -2.91
CA LEU A 39 -15.96 -2.57 -2.95
C LEU A 39 -16.91 -3.33 -2.01
N LEU A 40 -17.12 -2.80 -0.80
CA LEU A 40 -18.13 -3.35 0.10
C LEU A 40 -19.51 -3.34 -0.55
N ASN A 41 -19.89 -2.25 -1.21
CA ASN A 41 -21.16 -2.14 -1.91
C ASN A 41 -21.27 -3.19 -3.02
N VAL A 42 -20.23 -3.36 -3.83
CA VAL A 42 -20.19 -4.41 -4.87
C VAL A 42 -20.33 -5.80 -4.24
N ALA A 43 -19.67 -6.08 -3.11
CA ALA A 43 -19.79 -7.36 -2.41
C ALA A 43 -21.20 -7.60 -1.88
N LEU A 44 -21.87 -6.58 -1.33
CA LEU A 44 -23.24 -6.67 -0.84
C LEU A 44 -24.24 -6.90 -1.98
N PHE A 45 -24.12 -6.16 -3.09
CA PHE A 45 -24.96 -6.35 -4.27
C PHE A 45 -24.74 -7.72 -4.92
N SER A 46 -23.49 -8.16 -5.10
CA SER A 46 -23.19 -9.47 -5.67
C SER A 46 -23.69 -10.61 -4.77
N SER A 47 -23.56 -10.47 -3.45
CA SER A 47 -24.10 -11.41 -2.47
C SER A 47 -25.61 -11.59 -2.64
N LEU A 48 -26.36 -10.49 -2.72
CA LEU A 48 -27.80 -10.52 -2.93
C LEU A 48 -28.15 -11.10 -4.30
N CYS A 49 -27.53 -10.66 -5.38
CA CYS A 49 -27.83 -11.13 -6.74
C CYS A 49 -27.53 -12.61 -6.91
N LEU A 50 -26.42 -13.10 -6.41
CA LEU A 50 -26.09 -14.52 -6.43
C LEU A 50 -27.10 -15.35 -5.65
N PHE A 51 -27.50 -14.86 -4.48
CA PHE A 51 -28.49 -15.54 -3.67
C PHE A 51 -29.87 -15.59 -4.36
N LEU A 52 -30.35 -14.51 -4.96
CA LEU A 52 -31.59 -14.47 -5.68
C LEU A 52 -31.60 -15.37 -6.93
N LYS A 53 -30.43 -15.57 -7.55
CA LYS A 53 -30.30 -16.39 -8.78
C LYS A 53 -30.09 -17.88 -8.48
N TYR A 54 -29.26 -18.21 -7.49
CA TYR A 54 -28.78 -19.58 -7.25
C TYR A 54 -29.23 -20.15 -5.89
N GLY A 55 -29.79 -19.33 -5.00
CA GLY A 55 -30.27 -19.78 -3.70
C GLY A 55 -31.32 -20.87 -3.84
N ASN A 56 -31.29 -21.86 -2.93
CA ASN A 56 -32.28 -22.95 -2.94
C ASN A 56 -33.62 -22.42 -2.41
N THR A 57 -34.59 -22.27 -3.31
CA THR A 57 -35.84 -21.55 -3.09
C THR A 57 -37.02 -22.46 -2.75
N LYS A 58 -36.79 -23.72 -2.37
CA LYS A 58 -37.87 -24.70 -2.14
C LYS A 58 -38.81 -24.32 -1.00
N THR A 59 -38.36 -23.51 -0.04
CA THR A 59 -39.21 -22.97 1.03
C THR A 59 -39.13 -21.44 1.01
N TYR A 60 -40.24 -20.80 0.62
CA TYR A 60 -40.38 -19.35 0.45
C TYR A 60 -39.89 -18.53 1.67
N SER A 61 -40.15 -19.00 2.89
CA SER A 61 -39.78 -18.31 4.12
C SER A 61 -38.27 -18.24 4.34
N GLN A 62 -37.51 -19.23 3.89
CA GLN A 62 -36.06 -19.27 4.05
C GLN A 62 -35.34 -18.33 3.08
N VAL A 63 -35.85 -18.21 1.84
CA VAL A 63 -35.31 -17.31 0.83
C VAL A 63 -35.33 -15.86 1.31
N LEU A 64 -36.47 -15.45 1.81
CA LEU A 64 -36.70 -14.08 2.27
C LEU A 64 -35.94 -13.75 3.57
N LEU A 65 -35.64 -14.76 4.38
CA LEU A 65 -34.83 -14.59 5.59
C LEU A 65 -33.38 -14.22 5.25
N PHE A 66 -32.70 -15.05 4.47
CA PHE A 66 -31.29 -14.89 4.18
C PHE A 66 -30.99 -13.71 3.26
N SER A 67 -31.89 -13.35 2.33
CA SER A 67 -31.75 -12.17 1.46
C SER A 67 -31.66 -10.86 2.23
N ASN A 68 -32.11 -10.80 3.49
CA ASN A 68 -32.04 -9.60 4.32
C ASN A 68 -30.64 -9.39 4.97
N ILE A 69 -29.74 -10.39 4.95
CA ILE A 69 -28.40 -10.29 5.54
C ILE A 69 -27.57 -9.16 4.90
N PRO A 70 -27.47 -9.04 3.57
CA PRO A 70 -26.77 -7.91 2.94
C PRO A 70 -27.35 -6.54 3.32
N ILE A 71 -28.68 -6.44 3.49
CA ILE A 71 -29.34 -5.20 3.92
C ILE A 71 -28.95 -4.85 5.35
N LEU A 72 -28.99 -5.82 6.26
CA LEU A 72 -28.60 -5.63 7.65
C LEU A 72 -27.14 -5.19 7.75
N LEU A 73 -26.24 -5.81 6.98
CA LEU A 73 -24.82 -5.45 6.94
C LEU A 73 -24.61 -4.03 6.40
N ALA A 74 -25.38 -3.61 5.39
CA ALA A 74 -25.34 -2.25 4.87
C ALA A 74 -25.72 -1.21 5.94
N TYR A 75 -26.76 -1.49 6.74
CA TYR A 75 -27.12 -0.62 7.87
C TYR A 75 -26.02 -0.58 8.95
N LEU A 76 -25.44 -1.73 9.31
CA LEU A 76 -24.35 -1.83 10.30
C LEU A 76 -23.11 -1.06 9.86
N LYS A 77 -22.76 -1.10 8.57
CA LYS A 77 -21.66 -0.32 7.99
C LYS A 77 -22.05 1.13 7.65
N LYS A 78 -23.16 1.64 8.18
CA LYS A 78 -23.65 3.04 8.06
C LYS A 78 -23.90 3.49 6.62
N GLN A 79 -24.35 2.59 5.75
CA GLN A 79 -24.66 2.85 4.34
C GLN A 79 -26.17 2.69 4.05
N PRO A 80 -27.04 3.58 4.55
CA PRO A 80 -28.50 3.42 4.39
C PRO A 80 -28.97 3.50 2.94
N GLN A 81 -28.27 4.23 2.08
CA GLN A 81 -28.60 4.33 0.64
C GLN A 81 -28.49 2.97 -0.04
N VAL A 82 -27.42 2.22 0.26
CA VAL A 82 -27.20 0.86 -0.25
C VAL A 82 -28.27 -0.10 0.29
N ALA A 83 -28.60 -0.01 1.59
CA ALA A 83 -29.64 -0.83 2.21
C ALA A 83 -31.01 -0.61 1.54
N ILE A 84 -31.36 0.65 1.23
CA ILE A 84 -32.60 1.00 0.51
C ILE A 84 -32.60 0.38 -0.89
N LEU A 85 -31.50 0.53 -1.67
CA LEU A 85 -31.41 -0.04 -3.01
C LEU A 85 -31.52 -1.57 -3.00
N LEU A 86 -30.84 -2.24 -2.05
CA LEU A 86 -30.96 -3.70 -1.89
C LEU A 86 -32.39 -4.11 -1.54
N SER A 87 -33.09 -3.36 -0.67
CA SER A 87 -34.47 -3.64 -0.32
C SER A 87 -35.42 -3.49 -1.51
N LEU A 88 -35.23 -2.50 -2.36
CA LEU A 88 -35.99 -2.30 -3.60
C LEU A 88 -35.81 -3.49 -4.57
N ILE A 89 -34.57 -4.01 -4.70
CA ILE A 89 -34.31 -5.21 -5.52
C ILE A 89 -35.10 -6.41 -5.00
N ILE A 90 -35.13 -6.61 -3.68
CA ILE A 90 -35.89 -7.73 -3.10
C ILE A 90 -37.43 -7.56 -3.33
N VAL A 91 -37.97 -6.36 -3.15
CA VAL A 91 -39.38 -6.06 -3.42
C VAL A 91 -39.71 -6.32 -4.90
N PHE A 92 -38.86 -5.87 -5.81
CA PHE A 92 -39.02 -6.13 -7.24
C PHE A 92 -38.93 -7.62 -7.58
N TYR A 93 -38.03 -8.37 -6.98
CA TYR A 93 -37.96 -9.83 -7.16
C TYR A 93 -39.23 -10.52 -6.64
N ALA A 94 -39.68 -10.11 -5.46
CA ALA A 94 -40.91 -10.65 -4.85
C ALA A 94 -42.19 -10.36 -5.65
N SER A 95 -42.22 -9.23 -6.39
CA SER A 95 -43.38 -8.91 -7.26
C SER A 95 -43.61 -9.94 -8.39
N LYS A 96 -42.59 -10.72 -8.72
CA LYS A 96 -42.66 -11.78 -9.73
C LYS A 96 -43.08 -13.14 -9.15
N MET A 97 -43.21 -13.23 -7.81
CA MET A 97 -43.54 -14.48 -7.13
C MET A 97 -45.04 -14.56 -6.77
N PRO A 98 -45.70 -15.69 -7.00
CA PRO A 98 -47.09 -15.86 -6.60
C PRO A 98 -47.20 -15.86 -5.07
N ASN A 99 -48.35 -15.42 -4.57
CA ASN A 99 -48.75 -15.44 -3.16
C ASN A 99 -47.89 -14.57 -2.19
N GLN A 100 -47.20 -13.52 -2.69
CA GLN A 100 -46.50 -12.58 -1.84
C GLN A 100 -47.25 -11.24 -1.72
N SER A 101 -47.44 -10.76 -0.48
CA SER A 101 -47.96 -9.44 -0.23
C SER A 101 -46.86 -8.39 -0.32
N LEU A 102 -46.83 -7.63 -1.42
CA LEU A 102 -45.90 -6.51 -1.61
C LEU A 102 -46.04 -5.45 -0.52
N ILE A 103 -47.26 -5.29 0.03
CA ILE A 103 -47.56 -4.34 1.10
C ILE A 103 -46.79 -4.74 2.38
N ILE A 104 -46.89 -6.02 2.78
CA ILE A 104 -46.22 -6.54 3.99
C ILE A 104 -44.68 -6.38 3.85
N MET A 105 -44.18 -6.72 2.68
CA MET A 105 -42.74 -6.59 2.38
C MET A 105 -42.24 -5.14 2.41
N SER A 106 -42.99 -4.23 1.83
CA SER A 106 -42.65 -2.80 1.86
C SER A 106 -42.68 -2.24 3.28
N LEU A 107 -43.67 -2.61 4.08
CA LEU A 107 -43.81 -2.25 5.50
C LEU A 107 -42.60 -2.78 6.31
N LYS A 108 -42.14 -4.00 6.02
CA LYS A 108 -40.96 -4.60 6.64
C LYS A 108 -39.71 -3.74 6.41
N PHE A 109 -39.41 -3.38 5.18
CA PHE A 109 -38.19 -2.59 4.87
C PHE A 109 -38.29 -1.14 5.36
N ILE A 110 -39.47 -0.54 5.37
CA ILE A 110 -39.73 0.77 5.98
C ILE A 110 -39.43 0.71 7.49
N SER A 111 -39.88 -0.35 8.17
CA SER A 111 -39.64 -0.53 9.60
C SER A 111 -38.16 -0.75 9.92
N TYR A 112 -37.37 -1.42 9.06
CA TYR A 112 -35.91 -1.52 9.20
C TYR A 112 -35.24 -0.15 9.12
N LEU A 113 -35.67 0.67 8.15
CA LEU A 113 -35.15 2.03 8.00
C LEU A 113 -35.47 2.90 9.22
N LEU A 114 -36.69 2.80 9.76
CA LEU A 114 -37.13 3.51 10.98
C LEU A 114 -36.27 3.11 12.20
N ILE A 115 -36.03 1.80 12.40
CA ILE A 115 -35.18 1.31 13.48
C ILE A 115 -33.78 1.84 13.30
N TYR A 116 -33.24 1.87 12.06
CA TYR A 116 -31.90 2.43 11.79
C TYR A 116 -31.84 3.92 12.15
N ILE A 117 -32.81 4.73 11.73
CA ILE A 117 -32.85 6.18 12.01
C ILE A 117 -32.93 6.45 13.52
N ILE A 118 -33.82 5.74 14.22
CA ILE A 118 -33.97 5.85 15.68
C ILE A 118 -32.71 5.36 16.38
N GLY A 119 -32.17 4.22 15.95
CA GLY A 119 -30.96 3.63 16.51
C GLY A 119 -29.74 4.56 16.40
N ARG A 120 -29.58 5.21 15.25
CA ARG A 120 -28.53 6.20 15.03
C ARG A 120 -28.67 7.44 15.91
N LYS A 121 -29.90 7.93 16.08
CA LYS A 121 -30.21 9.08 16.95
C LYS A 121 -29.95 8.78 18.43
N ARG A 122 -30.17 7.53 18.87
CA ARG A 122 -29.99 7.07 20.26
C ARG A 122 -28.66 6.38 20.53
N ASN A 123 -27.74 6.33 19.57
CA ASN A 123 -26.44 5.64 19.67
C ASN A 123 -26.58 4.17 20.16
N ILE A 124 -27.54 3.44 19.60
CA ILE A 124 -27.78 2.04 19.98
C ILE A 124 -26.55 1.20 19.54
N LYS A 125 -26.10 0.29 20.43
CA LYS A 125 -25.01 -0.66 20.12
C LYS A 125 -25.41 -1.60 18.99
N GLU A 126 -24.42 -1.99 18.16
CA GLU A 126 -24.63 -2.85 16.99
C GLU A 126 -25.35 -4.17 17.31
N ASN A 127 -24.96 -4.84 18.40
CA ASN A 127 -25.63 -6.07 18.84
C ASN A 127 -27.11 -5.85 19.17
N THR A 128 -27.45 -4.74 19.84
CA THR A 128 -28.85 -4.41 20.15
C THR A 128 -29.65 -4.11 18.89
N PHE A 129 -29.01 -3.47 17.91
CA PHE A 129 -29.62 -3.22 16.60
C PHE A 129 -29.92 -4.52 15.86
N ILE A 130 -28.99 -5.49 15.84
CA ILE A 130 -29.19 -6.82 15.24
C ILE A 130 -30.36 -7.54 15.91
N ILE A 131 -30.43 -7.52 17.24
CA ILE A 131 -31.54 -8.15 18.01
C ILE A 131 -32.88 -7.55 17.61
N LEU A 132 -32.99 -6.22 17.55
CA LEU A 132 -34.21 -5.53 17.19
C LEU A 132 -34.71 -5.91 15.78
N ILE A 133 -33.80 -5.95 14.82
CA ILE A 133 -34.12 -6.36 13.45
C ILE A 133 -34.47 -7.84 13.40
N ALA A 134 -33.81 -8.72 14.15
CA ALA A 134 -34.13 -10.14 14.18
C ALA A 134 -35.50 -10.41 14.76
N ILE A 135 -35.88 -9.71 15.84
CA ILE A 135 -37.25 -9.79 16.42
C ILE A 135 -38.29 -9.33 15.39
N LEU A 136 -38.07 -8.19 14.76
CA LEU A 136 -38.96 -7.64 13.76
C LEU A 136 -39.09 -8.56 12.55
N GLN A 137 -37.97 -9.15 12.11
CA GLN A 137 -37.95 -10.14 11.05
C GLN A 137 -38.79 -11.37 11.40
N GLY A 138 -38.68 -11.91 12.62
CA GLY A 138 -39.46 -13.02 13.11
C GLY A 138 -40.96 -12.69 13.08
N PHE A 139 -41.36 -11.47 13.47
CA PHE A 139 -42.74 -11.00 13.41
C PHE A 139 -43.29 -10.98 11.96
N PHE A 140 -42.55 -10.41 11.01
CA PHE A 140 -43.02 -10.38 9.62
C PHE A 140 -43.07 -11.76 8.99
N VAL A 141 -42.10 -12.65 9.27
CA VAL A 141 -42.10 -14.02 8.77
C VAL A 141 -43.30 -14.82 9.34
N SER A 142 -43.66 -14.60 10.60
CA SER A 142 -44.87 -15.27 11.17
C SER A 142 -46.17 -14.80 10.50
N ILE A 143 -46.27 -13.52 10.15
CA ILE A 143 -47.42 -12.98 9.38
C ILE A 143 -47.43 -13.59 7.97
N GLU A 144 -46.33 -13.56 7.24
CA GLU A 144 -46.23 -14.14 5.89
C GLU A 144 -46.59 -15.63 5.90
N TYR A 145 -46.13 -16.36 6.92
CA TYR A 145 -46.46 -17.79 7.08
C TYR A 145 -47.95 -18.03 7.31
N SER A 146 -48.61 -17.21 8.12
CA SER A 146 -50.05 -17.33 8.39
C SER A 146 -50.92 -17.10 7.13
N PHE A 147 -50.44 -16.35 6.15
CA PHE A 147 -51.11 -16.12 4.87
C PHE A 147 -50.89 -17.25 3.85
N ILE A 148 -49.78 -18.01 3.95
CA ILE A 148 -49.40 -19.01 2.95
C ILE A 148 -49.82 -20.41 3.37
N SER A 149 -49.84 -20.75 4.65
CA SER A 149 -50.12 -22.12 5.13
C SER A 149 -51.51 -22.25 5.75
N THR A 150 -52.31 -23.10 5.16
CA THR A 150 -53.59 -23.53 5.74
C THR A 150 -53.47 -24.62 6.81
N THR A 151 -52.27 -25.22 6.99
CA THR A 151 -52.01 -26.31 7.95
C THR A 151 -50.78 -26.01 8.79
N PHE A 152 -50.97 -25.94 10.10
CA PHE A 152 -49.88 -25.86 11.09
C PHE A 152 -49.20 -27.23 11.22
N ASN A 153 -47.94 -27.35 10.74
CA ASN A 153 -47.18 -28.57 10.92
C ASN A 153 -45.96 -28.27 11.83
N ILE A 154 -45.74 -29.09 12.89
CA ILE A 154 -44.65 -28.91 13.88
C ILE A 154 -43.29 -28.85 13.21
N ILE A 155 -43.07 -29.60 12.13
CA ILE A 155 -41.81 -29.63 11.39
C ILE A 155 -41.47 -28.23 10.81
N ASN A 156 -42.49 -27.53 10.29
CA ASN A 156 -42.33 -26.19 9.71
C ASN A 156 -42.01 -25.13 10.77
N ILE A 157 -42.51 -25.29 12.00
CA ILE A 157 -42.21 -24.40 13.12
C ILE A 157 -40.73 -24.54 13.56
N VAL A 158 -40.23 -25.77 13.64
CA VAL A 158 -38.82 -26.04 13.99
C VAL A 158 -37.87 -25.47 12.92
N GLU A 159 -38.17 -25.63 11.64
CA GLU A 159 -37.43 -25.05 10.53
C GLU A 159 -37.38 -23.53 10.59
N LEU A 160 -38.50 -22.89 10.90
CA LEU A 160 -38.63 -21.46 11.08
C LEU A 160 -37.78 -20.94 12.25
N LEU A 161 -37.79 -21.62 13.39
CA LEU A 161 -36.98 -21.25 14.56
C LEU A 161 -35.51 -21.35 14.25
N ILE A 162 -35.07 -22.42 13.58
CA ILE A 162 -33.66 -22.58 13.18
C ILE A 162 -33.24 -21.45 12.22
N ALA A 163 -34.10 -21.12 11.24
CA ALA A 163 -33.82 -20.05 10.30
C ALA A 163 -33.68 -18.67 10.98
N ILE A 164 -34.51 -18.38 11.99
CA ILE A 164 -34.45 -17.15 12.79
C ILE A 164 -33.14 -17.12 13.61
N ILE A 165 -32.75 -18.23 14.23
CA ILE A 165 -31.51 -18.36 14.97
C ILE A 165 -30.30 -18.11 14.05
N LEU A 166 -30.27 -18.72 12.87
CA LEU A 166 -29.23 -18.54 11.88
C LEU A 166 -29.18 -17.09 11.35
N PHE A 167 -30.32 -16.48 11.12
CA PHE A 167 -30.43 -15.07 10.73
C PHE A 167 -29.84 -14.13 11.79
N TYR A 168 -29.93 -14.49 13.07
CA TYR A 168 -29.32 -13.72 14.17
C TYR A 168 -27.81 -13.96 14.27
N ILE A 169 -27.36 -15.22 14.20
CA ILE A 169 -25.96 -15.61 14.41
C ILE A 169 -25.06 -15.18 13.24
N LEU A 170 -25.51 -15.34 12.00
CA LEU A 170 -24.70 -15.14 10.81
C LEU A 170 -24.20 -13.70 10.65
N PRO A 171 -25.03 -12.64 10.80
CA PRO A 171 -24.55 -11.25 10.77
C PRO A 171 -23.55 -10.92 11.88
N ILE A 172 -23.70 -11.52 13.07
CA ILE A 172 -22.75 -11.33 14.17
C ILE A 172 -21.39 -11.91 13.80
N ILE A 173 -21.35 -13.12 13.23
CA ILE A 173 -20.11 -13.73 12.77
C ILE A 173 -19.44 -12.88 11.69
N ILE A 174 -20.22 -12.42 10.69
CA ILE A 174 -19.70 -11.60 9.60
C ILE A 174 -19.17 -10.26 10.14
N LEU A 175 -19.89 -9.62 11.05
CA LEU A 175 -19.47 -8.38 11.68
C LEU A 175 -18.18 -8.57 12.49
N TYR A 176 -18.09 -9.69 13.25
CA TYR A 176 -16.89 -10.05 13.98
C TYR A 176 -15.68 -10.22 13.04
N LEU A 177 -15.88 -10.90 11.90
CA LEU A 177 -14.82 -11.05 10.89
C LEU A 177 -14.39 -9.71 10.29
N PHE A 178 -15.33 -8.79 10.02
CA PHE A 178 -14.98 -7.44 9.55
C PHE A 178 -14.18 -6.65 10.59
N ASN A 179 -14.58 -6.68 11.85
CA ASN A 179 -13.86 -6.00 12.92
C ASN A 179 -12.47 -6.63 13.15
N LEU A 180 -12.35 -7.94 12.98
CA LEU A 180 -11.07 -8.65 13.03
C LEU A 180 -10.14 -8.21 11.88
N ALA A 181 -10.67 -8.07 10.66
CA ALA A 181 -9.91 -7.56 9.52
C ALA A 181 -9.39 -6.14 9.75
N ASP A 182 -10.28 -5.25 10.22
CA ASP A 182 -9.92 -3.86 10.54
C ASP A 182 -8.83 -3.82 11.64
N SER A 183 -8.91 -4.71 12.64
CA SER A 183 -7.90 -4.83 13.70
C SER A 183 -6.56 -5.37 13.19
N ILE A 184 -6.57 -6.39 12.33
CA ILE A 184 -5.34 -6.93 11.71
C ILE A 184 -4.66 -5.86 10.87
N THR A 185 -5.43 -5.11 10.08
CA THR A 185 -4.91 -4.04 9.23
C THR A 185 -4.28 -2.91 10.07
N SER A 186 -4.94 -2.50 11.16
CA SER A 186 -4.40 -1.49 12.07
C SER A 186 -3.13 -1.97 12.79
N LEU A 187 -3.08 -3.24 13.21
CA LEU A 187 -1.87 -3.85 13.78
C LEU A 187 -0.70 -3.86 12.78
N PHE A 188 -0.96 -4.21 11.52
CA PHE A 188 0.06 -4.20 10.49
C PHE A 188 0.67 -2.80 10.28
N LEU A 189 -0.17 -1.76 10.29
CA LEU A 189 0.31 -0.37 10.20
C LEU A 189 1.19 0.02 11.39
N VAL A 190 0.75 -0.30 12.62
CA VAL A 190 1.53 0.00 13.83
C VAL A 190 2.88 -0.75 13.81
N VAL A 191 2.90 -2.03 13.41
CA VAL A 191 4.15 -2.79 13.28
C VAL A 191 5.06 -2.17 12.23
N SER A 192 4.53 -1.79 11.06
CA SER A 192 5.29 -1.11 10.01
C SER A 192 5.88 0.22 10.47
N GLU A 193 5.14 0.99 11.27
CA GLU A 193 5.61 2.25 11.85
C GLU A 193 6.72 2.02 12.89
N ILE A 194 6.56 1.03 13.76
CA ILE A 194 7.59 0.63 14.74
C ILE A 194 8.87 0.17 14.04
N GLU A 195 8.75 -0.59 12.93
CA GLU A 195 9.92 -1.01 12.17
C GLU A 195 10.65 0.17 11.53
N LYS A 196 9.92 1.15 10.99
CA LYS A 196 10.50 2.40 10.47
C LYS A 196 11.21 3.19 11.56
N ASP A 197 10.60 3.33 12.73
CA ASP A 197 11.21 4.01 13.89
C ASP A 197 12.48 3.29 14.36
N LYS A 198 12.46 1.96 14.39
CA LYS A 198 13.63 1.16 14.74
C LYS A 198 14.77 1.33 13.72
N GLN A 199 14.45 1.35 12.42
CA GLN A 199 15.42 1.62 11.38
C GLN A 199 16.02 3.02 11.52
N LEU A 200 15.18 4.03 11.81
CA LEU A 200 15.63 5.40 12.04
C LEU A 200 16.56 5.51 13.27
N LYS A 201 16.18 4.87 14.40
CA LYS A 201 17.04 4.82 15.60
C LYS A 201 18.37 4.14 15.35
N ASN A 202 18.39 3.03 14.63
CA ASN A 202 19.62 2.35 14.26
C ASN A 202 20.50 3.23 13.34
N SER A 203 19.86 3.99 12.45
CA SER A 203 20.56 4.95 11.57
C SER A 203 21.15 6.09 12.38
N LEU A 204 20.42 6.66 13.35
CA LEU A 204 20.92 7.70 14.26
C LEU A 204 22.13 7.23 15.05
N PHE A 205 22.12 5.98 15.55
CA PHE A 205 23.25 5.41 16.26
C PHE A 205 24.51 5.31 15.35
N LYS A 206 24.34 4.79 14.12
CA LYS A 206 25.45 4.73 13.15
C LYS A 206 26.00 6.11 12.80
N ILE A 207 25.14 7.12 12.58
CA ILE A 207 25.57 8.50 12.31
C ILE A 207 26.39 9.06 13.45
N THR A 208 25.92 8.87 14.68
CA THR A 208 26.64 9.36 15.84
C THR A 208 28.08 8.83 15.86
N HIS A 209 28.29 7.56 15.48
CA HIS A 209 29.61 6.99 15.35
C HIS A 209 30.39 7.56 14.16
N GLU A 210 29.77 7.69 12.98
CA GLU A 210 30.39 8.20 11.76
C GLU A 210 30.77 9.69 11.87
N VAL A 211 30.02 10.50 12.62
CA VAL A 211 30.36 11.90 12.89
C VAL A 211 31.38 12.02 14.01
N LYS A 212 31.34 11.14 15.01
CA LYS A 212 32.31 11.15 16.12
C LYS A 212 33.76 10.87 15.64
N ASN A 213 33.93 10.00 14.62
CA ASN A 213 35.23 9.60 14.12
C ASN A 213 36.03 10.79 13.55
N PRO A 214 35.55 11.55 12.56
CA PRO A 214 36.26 12.72 12.03
C PRO A 214 36.48 13.79 13.09
N ILE A 215 35.51 13.99 14.02
CA ILE A 215 35.67 14.94 15.13
C ILE A 215 36.84 14.50 16.06
N ALA A 216 36.96 13.19 16.33
CA ALA A 216 38.09 12.68 17.12
C ALA A 216 39.43 12.88 16.42
N VAL A 217 39.46 12.72 15.07
CA VAL A 217 40.64 13.01 14.25
C VAL A 217 41.01 14.50 14.32
N CYS A 218 40.02 15.39 14.16
CA CYS A 218 40.23 16.84 14.31
C CYS A 218 40.83 17.18 15.67
N LYS A 219 40.24 16.62 16.76
CA LYS A 219 40.76 16.84 18.12
C LYS A 219 42.20 16.36 18.26
N GLY A 220 42.51 15.15 17.74
CA GLY A 220 43.88 14.61 17.81
C GLY A 220 44.92 15.52 17.10
N TYR A 221 44.56 16.05 15.93
CA TYR A 221 45.45 17.00 15.23
C TYR A 221 45.57 18.34 15.97
N LEU A 222 44.47 18.86 16.54
CA LEU A 222 44.49 20.08 17.35
C LEU A 222 45.37 19.92 18.58
N ASP A 223 45.31 18.77 19.27
CA ASP A 223 46.15 18.48 20.44
C ASP A 223 47.67 18.37 20.08
N MET A 224 48.00 18.06 18.81
CA MET A 224 49.36 17.96 18.31
C MET A 224 49.89 19.27 17.69
N ILE A 225 49.06 20.28 17.52
CA ILE A 225 49.51 21.58 16.97
C ILE A 225 50.37 22.30 17.99
N ASN A 226 51.61 22.64 17.54
CA ASN A 226 52.43 23.63 18.16
C ASN A 226 52.44 24.88 17.27
N LEU A 227 51.99 26.02 17.79
CA LEU A 227 51.84 27.25 17.02
C LEU A 227 53.19 27.82 16.54
N ASP A 228 54.29 27.44 17.21
CA ASP A 228 55.65 27.84 16.81
C ASP A 228 56.18 27.02 15.63
N ASP A 229 55.60 25.86 15.35
CA ASP A 229 55.98 24.98 14.22
C ASP A 229 55.06 25.23 13.01
N LYS A 230 55.46 26.22 12.21
CA LYS A 230 54.71 26.63 11.01
C LYS A 230 54.51 25.49 10.00
N GLU A 231 55.37 24.51 9.93
CA GLU A 231 55.26 23.34 9.03
C GLU A 231 54.12 22.42 9.49
N LYS A 232 54.02 22.13 10.77
CA LYS A 232 52.96 21.34 11.33
C LYS A 232 51.60 22.03 11.19
N VAL A 233 51.52 23.33 11.47
CA VAL A 233 50.30 24.13 11.30
C VAL A 233 49.84 24.06 9.86
N LYS A 234 50.73 24.30 8.86
CA LYS A 234 50.40 24.23 7.44
C LYS A 234 49.94 22.85 7.00
N LYS A 235 50.42 21.78 7.61
CA LYS A 235 50.04 20.39 7.32
C LYS A 235 48.71 19.97 7.99
N TYR A 236 48.48 20.36 9.25
CA TYR A 236 47.34 19.85 10.02
C TYR A 236 46.04 20.62 9.79
N ILE A 237 46.08 21.96 9.58
CA ILE A 237 44.90 22.77 9.31
C ILE A 237 44.07 22.25 8.12
N PRO A 238 44.66 21.94 6.95
CA PRO A 238 43.88 21.37 5.83
C PRO A 238 43.22 20.03 6.15
N ILE A 239 43.87 19.16 6.95
CA ILE A 239 43.32 17.88 7.37
C ILE A 239 42.11 18.11 8.29
N ILE A 240 42.23 19.00 9.26
CA ILE A 240 41.15 19.36 10.18
C ILE A 240 39.96 19.93 9.39
N SER A 241 40.18 20.86 8.47
CA SER A 241 39.14 21.42 7.62
C SER A 241 38.43 20.34 6.82
N GLN A 242 39.19 19.42 6.21
CA GLN A 242 38.65 18.33 5.42
C GLN A 242 37.76 17.36 6.26
N GLU A 243 38.15 17.06 7.49
CA GLU A 243 37.36 16.18 8.37
C GLU A 243 36.13 16.89 8.92
N ILE A 244 36.16 18.22 9.11
CA ILE A 244 34.97 19.02 9.42
C ILE A 244 33.99 18.99 8.26
N ASP A 245 34.46 19.25 7.03
CA ASP A 245 33.61 19.19 5.82
C ASP A 245 32.99 17.82 5.63
N ARG A 246 33.76 16.75 5.90
CA ARG A 246 33.23 15.38 5.89
C ARG A 246 32.10 15.18 6.90
N SER A 247 32.26 15.68 8.14
CA SER A 247 31.23 15.58 9.18
C SER A 247 29.96 16.31 8.77
N LEU A 248 30.08 17.51 8.22
CA LEU A 248 28.97 18.31 7.72
C LEU A 248 28.23 17.61 6.58
N ASN A 249 28.97 17.00 5.64
CA ASN A 249 28.35 16.24 4.53
C ASN A 249 27.57 15.03 5.04
N ILE A 250 28.11 14.25 6.00
CA ILE A 250 27.40 13.13 6.61
C ILE A 250 26.10 13.60 7.27
N MET A 251 26.13 14.72 8.01
CA MET A 251 24.95 15.29 8.65
C MET A 251 23.92 15.77 7.61
N ASN A 252 24.34 16.45 6.55
CA ASN A 252 23.46 16.92 5.49
C ASN A 252 22.80 15.75 4.75
N ASP A 253 23.58 14.74 4.34
CA ASP A 253 23.06 13.53 3.69
C ASP A 253 22.03 12.82 4.56
N PHE A 254 22.23 12.78 5.87
CA PHE A 254 21.25 12.21 6.78
C PHE A 254 19.98 13.05 6.92
N MET A 255 20.12 14.37 7.01
CA MET A 255 18.97 15.27 7.07
C MET A 255 18.11 15.12 5.81
N GLU A 256 18.74 14.99 4.64
CA GLU A 256 18.07 14.70 3.38
C GLU A 256 17.33 13.34 3.42
N PHE A 257 18.02 12.29 3.92
CA PHE A 257 17.43 10.96 4.06
C PHE A 257 16.24 10.95 5.03
N SER A 258 16.33 11.66 6.16
CA SER A 258 15.27 11.68 7.20
C SER A 258 14.02 12.48 6.79
N LYS A 259 14.16 13.39 5.82
CA LYS A 259 13.09 14.31 5.36
C LYS A 259 12.69 14.08 3.91
N ILE A 260 12.71 12.82 3.42
CA ILE A 260 12.30 12.55 2.05
C ILE A 260 10.82 12.95 1.89
N LYS A 261 10.59 14.13 1.38
CA LYS A 261 9.30 14.62 0.94
C LYS A 261 9.35 14.69 -0.58
N ILE A 262 8.40 14.07 -1.23
CA ILE A 262 8.30 14.00 -2.69
C ILE A 262 7.17 14.91 -3.14
N GLU A 263 7.48 15.88 -3.98
CA GLU A 263 6.50 16.76 -4.63
C GLU A 263 6.46 16.39 -6.11
N LYS A 264 5.51 15.50 -6.47
CA LYS A 264 5.40 14.95 -7.82
C LYS A 264 4.70 15.92 -8.75
N ASP A 265 5.22 16.00 -9.97
CA ASP A 265 4.62 16.68 -11.12
C ASP A 265 4.88 15.84 -12.38
N ILE A 266 4.18 16.16 -13.46
CA ILE A 266 4.41 15.51 -14.76
C ILE A 266 5.71 16.06 -15.33
N LEU A 267 6.68 15.18 -15.57
CA LEU A 267 7.97 15.57 -16.14
C LEU A 267 8.41 14.61 -17.26
N ASP A 268 9.13 15.12 -18.23
CA ASP A 268 9.81 14.31 -19.23
C ASP A 268 11.15 13.82 -18.68
N ILE A 269 11.26 12.49 -18.53
CA ILE A 269 12.45 11.85 -17.94
C ILE A 269 13.66 11.90 -18.88
N ASN A 270 13.44 11.98 -20.20
CA ASN A 270 14.53 12.06 -21.18
C ASN A 270 15.23 13.41 -21.10
N ILE A 271 14.48 14.50 -21.01
CA ILE A 271 15.04 15.86 -20.81
C ILE A 271 15.84 15.91 -19.51
N LEU A 272 15.29 15.38 -18.42
CA LEU A 272 16.02 15.35 -17.14
C LEU A 272 17.37 14.59 -17.25
N LEU A 273 17.41 13.48 -17.98
CA LEU A 273 18.66 12.71 -18.15
C LEU A 273 19.67 13.47 -19.04
N GLU A 274 19.20 14.14 -20.09
CA GLU A 274 20.05 14.97 -20.98
C GLU A 274 20.68 16.12 -20.21
N ASP A 275 19.89 16.86 -19.40
CA ASP A 275 20.37 17.95 -18.54
C ASP A 275 21.48 17.47 -17.59
N ILE A 276 21.31 16.28 -16.99
CA ILE A 276 22.32 15.69 -16.08
C ILE A 276 23.59 15.32 -16.82
N ILE A 277 23.47 14.72 -18.01
CA ILE A 277 24.63 14.32 -18.82
C ILE A 277 25.41 15.57 -19.23
N GLU A 278 24.74 16.64 -19.63
CA GLU A 278 25.39 17.91 -19.99
C GLU A 278 26.10 18.54 -18.79
N GLU A 279 25.47 18.59 -17.62
CA GLU A 279 26.07 19.12 -16.38
C GLU A 279 27.35 18.38 -15.99
N LEU A 280 27.41 17.06 -16.18
CA LEU A 280 28.54 16.22 -15.81
C LEU A 280 29.65 16.14 -16.86
N GLN A 281 29.44 16.66 -18.08
CA GLN A 281 30.44 16.59 -19.17
C GLN A 281 31.81 17.17 -18.83
N LEU A 282 31.83 18.27 -18.06
CA LEU A 282 33.07 18.92 -17.65
C LEU A 282 33.91 18.00 -16.73
N ILE A 283 33.24 17.30 -15.81
CA ILE A 283 33.91 16.39 -14.86
C ILE A 283 34.44 15.15 -15.61
N VAL A 284 33.64 14.61 -16.52
CA VAL A 284 33.99 13.43 -17.29
C VAL A 284 35.20 13.68 -18.20
N LYS A 285 35.24 14.83 -18.89
CA LYS A 285 36.35 15.23 -19.76
C LYS A 285 37.69 15.33 -19.01
N SER A 286 37.67 15.81 -17.77
CA SER A 286 38.88 15.93 -16.95
C SER A 286 39.53 14.58 -16.61
N LYS A 287 38.78 13.48 -16.65
CA LYS A 287 39.22 12.10 -16.38
C LYS A 287 39.38 11.23 -17.63
N ASN A 288 39.25 11.77 -18.84
CA ASN A 288 39.22 11.00 -20.09
C ASN A 288 38.13 9.89 -20.12
N ILE A 289 37.01 10.13 -19.50
CA ILE A 289 35.83 9.23 -19.52
C ILE A 289 34.90 9.68 -20.63
N LYS A 290 34.25 8.75 -21.31
CA LYS A 290 33.20 9.06 -22.32
C LYS A 290 31.84 8.69 -21.78
N ILE A 291 30.86 9.58 -21.92
CA ILE A 291 29.44 9.22 -21.74
C ILE A 291 28.83 8.95 -23.10
N ILE A 292 28.26 7.77 -23.25
CA ILE A 292 27.57 7.33 -24.46
C ILE A 292 26.09 7.26 -24.13
N SER A 293 25.30 8.20 -24.63
CA SER A 293 23.86 8.23 -24.43
C SER A 293 23.13 7.61 -25.60
N LYS A 294 22.17 6.73 -25.31
CA LYS A 294 21.23 6.14 -26.27
C LYS A 294 19.82 6.37 -25.72
N ILE A 295 19.40 7.63 -25.73
CA ILE A 295 18.10 8.09 -25.26
C ILE A 295 17.23 8.33 -26.49
N PRO A 296 16.05 7.70 -26.64
CA PRO A 296 15.11 8.00 -27.72
C PRO A 296 14.66 9.45 -27.66
N GLN A 297 14.35 10.04 -28.82
CA GLN A 297 13.83 11.39 -28.92
C GLN A 297 12.34 11.52 -28.54
N ASP A 298 11.68 10.39 -28.27
CA ASP A 298 10.28 10.38 -27.86
C ASP A 298 10.14 10.94 -26.46
N GLU A 299 9.16 11.81 -26.26
CA GLU A 299 8.82 12.34 -24.93
C GLU A 299 8.23 11.23 -24.05
N ILE A 300 8.81 11.02 -22.89
CA ILE A 300 8.35 10.01 -21.92
C ILE A 300 8.01 10.68 -20.62
N PHE A 301 6.71 10.77 -20.35
CA PHE A 301 6.21 11.41 -19.15
C PHE A 301 6.07 10.45 -17.97
N ILE A 302 6.51 10.91 -16.82
CA ILE A 302 6.36 10.22 -15.53
C ILE A 302 5.80 11.19 -14.48
N ASP A 303 5.11 10.64 -13.47
CA ASP A 303 4.66 11.37 -12.28
C ASP A 303 5.78 11.34 -11.24
N GLY A 304 6.60 12.40 -11.19
CA GLY A 304 7.82 12.43 -10.39
C GLY A 304 8.28 13.81 -9.92
N ASP A 305 9.15 13.80 -8.93
CA ASP A 305 9.83 14.99 -8.41
C ASP A 305 11.15 15.18 -9.17
N TYR A 306 11.21 16.23 -9.99
CA TYR A 306 12.37 16.56 -10.82
C TYR A 306 13.67 16.63 -10.01
N ASN A 307 13.68 17.34 -8.89
CA ASN A 307 14.88 17.57 -8.09
C ASN A 307 15.36 16.27 -7.42
N ARG A 308 14.42 15.46 -6.93
CA ARG A 308 14.76 14.18 -6.29
C ARG A 308 15.22 13.14 -7.30
N LEU A 309 14.62 13.05 -8.46
CA LEU A 309 15.09 12.17 -9.53
C LEU A 309 16.45 12.64 -10.09
N LYS A 310 16.64 13.94 -10.27
CA LYS A 310 17.94 14.53 -10.62
C LYS A 310 19.03 14.11 -9.62
N GLN A 311 18.74 14.19 -8.32
CA GLN A 311 19.64 13.76 -7.25
C GLN A 311 20.03 12.27 -7.38
N VAL A 312 19.06 11.39 -7.69
CA VAL A 312 19.31 9.96 -7.90
C VAL A 312 20.26 9.72 -9.07
N PHE A 313 19.97 10.28 -10.24
CA PHE A 313 20.78 10.02 -11.43
C PHE A 313 22.17 10.67 -11.35
N ILE A 314 22.28 11.85 -10.75
CA ILE A 314 23.59 12.46 -10.45
C ILE A 314 24.40 11.55 -9.54
N ASN A 315 23.80 10.99 -8.48
CA ASN A 315 24.49 10.07 -7.58
C ASN A 315 24.96 8.80 -8.29
N ILE A 316 24.12 8.19 -9.14
CA ILE A 316 24.50 6.99 -9.90
C ILE A 316 25.66 7.29 -10.86
N ILE A 317 25.55 8.36 -11.66
CA ILE A 317 26.59 8.71 -12.65
C ILE A 317 27.89 9.13 -11.94
N LYS A 318 27.83 9.89 -10.84
CA LYS A 318 29.01 10.21 -10.02
C LYS A 318 29.70 8.96 -9.48
N ASN A 319 28.93 7.99 -9.00
CA ASN A 319 29.49 6.72 -8.55
C ASN A 319 30.19 5.97 -9.68
N SER A 320 29.62 5.98 -10.89
CA SER A 320 30.25 5.44 -12.08
C SER A 320 31.54 6.16 -12.46
N ILE A 321 31.58 7.51 -12.43
CA ILE A 321 32.78 8.31 -12.67
C ILE A 321 33.88 8.03 -11.63
N GLU A 322 33.51 7.86 -10.38
CA GLU A 322 34.44 7.58 -9.28
C GLU A 322 34.99 6.16 -9.31
N SER A 323 34.27 5.20 -9.88
CA SER A 323 34.70 3.81 -10.04
C SER A 323 35.72 3.62 -11.18
N ILE A 324 35.85 4.61 -12.05
CA ILE A 324 36.79 4.62 -13.19
C ILE A 324 38.00 5.45 -12.80
N ASP A 325 39.19 4.84 -12.73
CA ASP A 325 40.42 5.52 -12.41
C ASP A 325 40.87 6.44 -13.56
N THR A 326 41.09 5.86 -14.74
CA THR A 326 41.47 6.57 -15.97
C THR A 326 40.97 5.80 -17.18
N ASN A 327 40.49 6.53 -18.18
CA ASN A 327 39.98 5.97 -19.45
C ASN A 327 38.90 4.92 -19.28
N GLY A 328 37.68 5.29 -19.52
CA GLY A 328 36.53 4.35 -19.48
C GLY A 328 35.28 4.96 -20.07
N ASP A 329 34.27 4.14 -20.15
CA ASP A 329 32.99 4.51 -20.74
C ASP A 329 31.87 4.38 -19.73
N ILE A 330 30.93 5.33 -19.77
CA ILE A 330 29.66 5.28 -19.07
C ILE A 330 28.57 5.27 -20.15
N THR A 331 27.79 4.20 -20.22
CA THR A 331 26.72 4.06 -21.21
C THR A 331 25.37 4.24 -20.53
N VAL A 332 24.56 5.19 -21.03
CA VAL A 332 23.18 5.42 -20.60
C VAL A 332 22.25 4.99 -21.71
N VAL A 333 21.41 3.98 -21.45
CA VAL A 333 20.44 3.45 -22.40
C VAL A 333 19.06 3.53 -21.76
N THR A 334 18.08 4.01 -22.51
CA THR A 334 16.71 4.06 -22.04
C THR A 334 15.76 3.37 -23.02
N HIS A 335 14.73 2.72 -22.50
CA HIS A 335 13.68 2.11 -23.32
C HIS A 335 12.37 1.95 -22.53
N ALA A 336 11.26 2.06 -23.24
CA ALA A 336 9.94 1.79 -22.69
C ALA A 336 9.56 0.32 -22.88
N LEU A 337 9.00 -0.32 -21.86
CA LEU A 337 8.43 -1.66 -21.96
C LEU A 337 7.12 -1.72 -21.16
N LYS A 338 6.00 -1.88 -21.84
CA LYS A 338 4.64 -1.83 -21.29
C LYS A 338 4.39 -0.50 -20.57
N ASP A 339 4.08 -0.56 -19.28
CA ASP A 339 3.76 0.55 -18.38
C ASP A 339 4.97 1.07 -17.60
N LYS A 340 6.21 0.68 -18.00
CA LYS A 340 7.44 1.04 -17.29
C LYS A 340 8.50 1.57 -18.24
N TYR A 341 9.24 2.56 -17.73
CA TYR A 341 10.44 3.07 -18.37
C TYR A 341 11.68 2.55 -17.68
N TYR A 342 12.59 2.02 -18.46
CA TYR A 342 13.85 1.44 -18.01
C TYR A 342 14.98 2.40 -18.35
N ILE A 343 15.81 2.71 -17.35
CA ILE A 343 17.00 3.53 -17.47
C ILE A 343 18.16 2.70 -17.00
N GLU A 344 19.05 2.34 -17.93
CA GLU A 344 20.22 1.50 -17.71
C GLU A 344 21.48 2.35 -17.76
N ILE A 345 22.24 2.37 -16.69
CA ILE A 345 23.52 3.08 -16.58
C ILE A 345 24.61 2.02 -16.33
N THR A 346 25.55 1.89 -17.27
CA THR A 346 26.61 0.89 -17.22
C THR A 346 27.95 1.59 -17.29
N ASP A 347 28.86 1.29 -16.35
CA ASP A 347 30.24 1.78 -16.33
C ASP A 347 31.24 0.63 -16.58
N THR A 348 32.44 1.00 -17.00
CA THR A 348 33.59 0.11 -17.15
C THR A 348 34.58 0.23 -15.99
N GLY A 349 34.10 0.62 -14.81
CA GLY A 349 34.92 0.82 -13.64
C GLY A 349 35.43 -0.46 -12.96
N CYS A 350 35.97 -0.30 -11.75
CA CYS A 350 36.52 -1.43 -10.97
C CYS A 350 35.51 -2.52 -10.60
N GLY A 351 34.22 -2.20 -10.66
CA GLY A 351 33.16 -3.13 -10.26
C GLY A 351 33.18 -3.47 -8.77
N MET A 352 32.35 -4.45 -8.39
CA MET A 352 32.17 -4.88 -7.01
C MET A 352 32.23 -6.41 -6.90
N ASP A 353 32.73 -6.91 -5.77
CA ASP A 353 32.59 -8.32 -5.40
C ASP A 353 31.19 -8.64 -4.86
N GLU A 354 30.89 -9.92 -4.66
CA GLU A 354 29.55 -10.36 -4.20
C GLU A 354 29.21 -9.82 -2.80
N TYR A 355 30.19 -9.70 -1.91
CA TYR A 355 29.98 -9.18 -0.57
C TYR A 355 29.58 -7.70 -0.64
N THR A 356 30.35 -6.88 -1.35
CA THR A 356 30.05 -5.46 -1.55
C THR A 356 28.68 -5.26 -2.23
N LEU A 357 28.41 -6.02 -3.28
CA LEU A 357 27.13 -5.95 -4.00
C LEU A 357 25.94 -6.29 -3.11
N SER A 358 26.07 -7.29 -2.22
CA SER A 358 25.02 -7.66 -1.28
C SER A 358 24.71 -6.57 -0.26
N LYS A 359 25.71 -5.73 0.07
CA LYS A 359 25.64 -4.70 1.11
C LYS A 359 25.43 -3.28 0.61
N ILE A 360 25.53 -3.05 -0.69
CA ILE A 360 25.53 -1.69 -1.28
C ILE A 360 24.27 -0.89 -0.95
N LYS A 361 23.14 -1.55 -0.69
CA LYS A 361 21.87 -0.92 -0.31
C LYS A 361 21.74 -0.66 1.20
N GLU A 362 22.67 -1.17 2.02
CA GLU A 362 22.65 -0.92 3.46
C GLU A 362 23.08 0.53 3.76
N LEU A 363 22.43 1.13 4.76
CA LEU A 363 22.75 2.49 5.22
C LEU A 363 24.17 2.55 5.76
N PHE A 364 24.94 3.58 5.36
CA PHE A 364 26.32 3.84 5.74
C PHE A 364 27.35 2.81 5.24
N PHE A 365 26.95 1.91 4.35
CA PHE A 365 27.90 1.03 3.71
C PHE A 365 28.65 1.77 2.61
N THR A 366 29.97 1.83 2.71
CA THR A 366 30.85 2.44 1.72
C THR A 366 32.20 1.75 1.70
N THR A 367 32.76 1.59 0.52
CA THR A 367 34.15 1.15 0.31
C THR A 367 35.08 2.37 0.08
N LYS A 368 34.52 3.57 -0.03
CA LYS A 368 35.25 4.81 -0.31
C LYS A 368 35.68 5.48 0.98
N VAL A 369 36.95 5.94 1.03
CA VAL A 369 37.51 6.65 2.21
C VAL A 369 36.73 7.92 2.56
N LYS A 370 36.15 8.61 1.55
CA LYS A 370 35.42 9.88 1.72
C LYS A 370 33.89 9.73 1.51
N GLY A 371 33.38 8.54 1.35
CA GLY A 371 31.95 8.32 1.13
C GLY A 371 31.15 8.33 2.43
N SER A 372 29.97 8.93 2.44
CA SER A 372 29.00 8.84 3.56
C SER A 372 28.28 7.48 3.62
N GLY A 373 28.27 6.71 2.52
CA GLY A 373 27.49 5.46 2.41
C GLY A 373 25.97 5.66 2.39
N LEU A 374 25.49 6.89 2.25
CA LEU A 374 24.06 7.21 2.22
C LEU A 374 23.51 7.38 0.80
N GLY A 375 24.34 7.71 -0.19
CA GLY A 375 23.88 8.03 -1.53
C GLY A 375 23.08 6.91 -2.20
N VAL A 376 23.56 5.66 -2.13
CA VAL A 376 22.86 4.51 -2.75
C VAL A 376 21.53 4.22 -2.04
N SER A 377 21.53 4.25 -0.71
CA SER A 377 20.32 4.01 0.08
C SER A 377 19.30 5.14 -0.09
N LEU A 378 19.72 6.40 -0.17
CA LEU A 378 18.87 7.55 -0.49
C LEU A 378 18.27 7.42 -1.88
N SER A 379 19.06 7.06 -2.90
CA SER A 379 18.57 6.81 -4.26
C SER A 379 17.50 5.72 -4.28
N ASN A 380 17.70 4.63 -3.53
CA ASN A 380 16.75 3.54 -3.44
C ASN A 380 15.41 3.99 -2.81
N GLU A 381 15.45 4.78 -1.75
CA GLU A 381 14.23 5.30 -1.10
C GLU A 381 13.49 6.32 -1.99
N ILE A 382 14.20 7.20 -2.69
CA ILE A 382 13.59 8.13 -3.65
C ILE A 382 12.91 7.36 -4.78
N ILE A 383 13.57 6.37 -5.38
CA ILE A 383 12.98 5.56 -6.46
C ILE A 383 11.76 4.77 -5.97
N LYS A 384 11.80 4.18 -4.77
CA LYS A 384 10.63 3.54 -4.16
C LYS A 384 9.46 4.50 -3.97
N ALA A 385 9.72 5.74 -3.52
CA ALA A 385 8.70 6.76 -3.35
C ALA A 385 8.06 7.21 -4.67
N HIS A 386 8.75 6.96 -5.80
CA HIS A 386 8.23 7.10 -7.17
C HIS A 386 7.58 5.81 -7.71
N ASN A 387 7.28 4.82 -6.85
CA ASN A 387 6.75 3.50 -7.23
C ASN A 387 7.66 2.74 -8.21
N GLY A 388 8.94 3.07 -8.23
CA GLY A 388 9.96 2.43 -9.06
C GLY A 388 10.78 1.38 -8.32
N THR A 389 11.73 0.79 -9.05
CA THR A 389 12.75 -0.12 -8.51
C THR A 389 14.12 0.21 -9.06
N ILE A 390 15.17 -0.05 -8.26
CA ILE A 390 16.57 0.10 -8.67
C ILE A 390 17.33 -1.19 -8.39
N ASP A 391 17.96 -1.73 -9.41
CA ASP A 391 18.72 -2.98 -9.37
C ASP A 391 20.18 -2.73 -9.76
N TYR A 392 21.09 -3.42 -9.09
CA TYR A 392 22.53 -3.33 -9.31
C TYR A 392 23.09 -4.69 -9.71
N THR A 393 23.87 -4.72 -10.77
CA THR A 393 24.63 -5.88 -11.21
C THR A 393 26.05 -5.48 -11.43
N SER A 394 27.02 -6.18 -10.81
CA SER A 394 28.43 -5.83 -10.90
C SER A 394 29.32 -7.07 -10.87
N LYS A 395 30.48 -6.95 -11.43
CA LYS A 395 31.55 -7.95 -11.32
C LYS A 395 32.90 -7.25 -11.21
N LEU A 396 33.70 -7.67 -10.24
CA LEU A 396 35.02 -7.09 -9.99
C LEU A 396 35.86 -7.07 -11.28
N GLY A 397 36.43 -5.93 -11.61
CA GLY A 397 37.23 -5.68 -12.82
C GLY A 397 36.40 -5.57 -14.12
N LYS A 398 35.06 -5.59 -14.07
CA LYS A 398 34.21 -5.51 -15.29
C LYS A 398 33.25 -4.31 -15.28
N GLY A 399 33.18 -3.56 -14.15
CA GLY A 399 32.26 -2.44 -13.99
C GLY A 399 30.93 -2.80 -13.35
N THR A 400 30.03 -1.84 -13.35
CA THR A 400 28.69 -1.95 -12.73
C THR A 400 27.60 -1.54 -13.71
N LYS A 401 26.49 -2.27 -13.68
CA LYS A 401 25.24 -1.92 -14.36
C LYS A 401 24.16 -1.61 -13.33
N VAL A 402 23.57 -0.42 -13.41
CA VAL A 402 22.44 0.03 -12.62
C VAL A 402 21.21 0.11 -13.51
N VAL A 403 20.10 -0.49 -13.10
CA VAL A 403 18.83 -0.48 -13.83
C VAL A 403 17.76 0.16 -12.95
N VAL A 404 17.28 1.33 -13.35
CA VAL A 404 16.17 2.02 -12.73
C VAL A 404 14.92 1.77 -13.55
N LYS A 405 13.81 1.41 -12.89
CA LYS A 405 12.51 1.18 -13.52
C LYS A 405 11.49 2.13 -12.88
N LEU A 406 10.84 2.96 -13.69
CA LEU A 406 9.82 3.91 -13.25
C LEU A 406 8.50 3.64 -13.99
N PRO A 407 7.33 3.81 -13.35
CA PRO A 407 6.06 3.74 -14.04
C PRO A 407 5.90 4.93 -14.99
N THR A 408 5.39 4.68 -16.20
CA THR A 408 5.05 5.75 -17.16
C THR A 408 3.64 6.26 -16.92
N THR A 409 3.41 7.54 -17.16
CA THR A 409 2.08 8.15 -17.18
C THR A 409 1.62 8.19 -18.62
N MET A 410 0.50 7.52 -18.96
CA MET A 410 -0.14 7.73 -20.26
C MET A 410 -0.82 9.10 -20.23
N ILE A 411 -0.37 10.00 -21.09
CA ILE A 411 -1.04 11.28 -21.36
C ILE A 411 -2.07 11.08 -22.47
#